data_4492f72e84f505fe5dcdca2ce0480712
#
_entry.id   4492f72e84f505fe5dcdca2ce0480712
#
_cell.length_a   1.000
_cell.length_b   1.000
_cell.length_c   1.000
_cell.angle_alpha   90.00
_cell.angle_beta   90.00
_cell.angle_gamma   90.00
#
_symmetry.space_group_name_H-M   'P 1'
#
loop_
_entity.id
_entity.type
_entity.pdbx_description
1 polymer ?
#
loop_
_entity_poly.entity_id
_entity_poly.type
_entity_poly.pdbx_seq_one_letter_code
_entity_poly.pdbx_strand_id
1 'polypeptide(L)'
;HNDTENAVANTLAAVQGGVRQLQGTINGLGERCGNANLVSLIPTLLLKPRYAENFEAGIDVENLPALRGVSNLLDELLNKTPDRHAPYVGASAFAHKGGIHVSAVMKDPSTYEHVAPELVGNQRTILVSDQAGKSNVVDRLTSAGIAFDAADPAIEHILREVKQKESEGYSYDGVGASFELLALRHLGQLPEFFDVEAYEVNVSNDPARGTRSVAKLALVIDGETVETQGAGNGPINALDMALRADLRRYAVFIDEMRLVDFKVRILNSGTEAVTRVTIESMDDAGRSWRTIGVNANIVVASLEALLDAV
;
A
#
# COMPACT_ATOMS: atom_id res chain seq x y z
N HIS A 1 22.00 20.34 9.47
CA HIS A 1 20.66 20.80 9.09
C HIS A 1 20.44 20.62 7.59
N ASN A 2 19.17 20.50 7.17
CA ASN A 2 18.80 20.14 5.80
C ASN A 2 18.08 21.29 5.07
N ASP A 3 18.35 22.52 5.44
CA ASP A 3 17.63 23.73 4.98
C ASP A 3 17.68 23.94 3.44
N THR A 4 18.65 23.37 2.76
CA THR A 4 18.80 23.39 1.29
C THR A 4 18.83 21.97 0.69
N GLU A 5 18.33 20.97 1.41
CA GLU A 5 18.35 19.54 1.00
C GLU A 5 19.73 18.92 0.81
N ASN A 6 20.80 19.56 1.27
CA ASN A 6 22.17 19.13 1.05
C ASN A 6 22.82 18.46 2.28
N ALA A 7 22.08 18.20 3.36
CA ALA A 7 22.67 17.68 4.59
C ALA A 7 23.39 16.36 4.40
N VAL A 8 22.81 15.41 3.68
CA VAL A 8 23.45 14.11 3.36
C VAL A 8 24.68 14.30 2.49
N ALA A 9 24.60 15.08 1.42
CA ALA A 9 25.70 15.33 0.51
C ALA A 9 26.88 16.01 1.21
N ASN A 10 26.61 17.03 2.03
CA ASN A 10 27.63 17.75 2.79
C ASN A 10 28.29 16.84 3.83
N THR A 11 27.52 15.96 4.49
CA THR A 11 28.06 14.99 5.44
C THR A 11 29.00 13.99 4.75
N LEU A 12 28.60 13.47 3.59
CA LEU A 12 29.46 12.57 2.80
C LEU A 12 30.73 13.26 2.29
N ALA A 13 30.65 14.52 1.88
CA ALA A 13 31.81 15.32 1.51
C ALA A 13 32.76 15.55 2.71
N ALA A 14 32.20 15.79 3.90
CA ALA A 14 33.00 15.94 5.12
C ALA A 14 33.75 14.67 5.50
N VAL A 15 33.14 13.48 5.30
CA VAL A 15 33.86 12.18 5.47
C VAL A 15 35.07 12.11 4.56
N GLN A 16 34.93 12.47 3.29
CA GLN A 16 36.04 12.52 2.34
C GLN A 16 37.11 13.55 2.74
N GLY A 17 36.67 14.66 3.34
CA GLY A 17 37.58 15.67 3.90
C GLY A 17 38.26 15.31 5.21
N GLY A 18 38.00 14.12 5.76
CA GLY A 18 38.70 13.61 6.95
C GLY A 18 37.89 13.56 8.24
N VAL A 19 36.60 13.98 8.21
CA VAL A 19 35.71 13.81 9.38
C VAL A 19 35.46 12.33 9.65
N ARG A 20 35.47 11.97 10.94
CA ARG A 20 35.24 10.56 11.39
C ARG A 20 34.12 10.40 12.37
N GLN A 21 33.52 11.47 12.86
CA GLN A 21 32.32 11.43 13.67
C GLN A 21 31.21 12.19 12.97
N LEU A 22 30.07 11.51 12.72
CA LEU A 22 28.91 12.06 12.06
C LEU A 22 27.75 12.08 13.03
N GLN A 23 26.92 13.11 12.91
CA GLN A 23 25.62 13.20 13.59
C GLN A 23 24.53 13.35 12.56
N GLY A 24 23.44 12.64 12.79
CA GLY A 24 22.22 12.70 12.00
C GLY A 24 21.06 12.11 12.79
N THR A 25 19.93 12.00 12.17
CA THR A 25 18.72 11.46 12.79
C THR A 25 18.03 10.47 11.84
N ILE A 26 17.32 9.51 12.40
CA ILE A 26 16.46 8.63 11.60
C ILE A 26 15.39 9.48 10.92
N ASN A 27 15.11 9.20 9.66
CA ASN A 27 14.20 9.97 8.78
C ASN A 27 14.50 11.47 8.69
N GLY A 28 15.72 11.89 9.05
CA GLY A 28 16.11 13.30 9.05
C GLY A 28 15.36 14.15 10.07
N LEU A 29 14.77 13.56 11.12
CA LEU A 29 13.99 14.27 12.13
C LEU A 29 14.78 15.42 12.73
N GLY A 30 14.19 16.61 12.82
CA GLY A 30 14.84 17.80 13.40
C GLY A 30 14.05 19.07 13.15
N GLU A 31 14.59 20.18 13.65
CA GLU A 31 13.99 21.49 13.48
C GLU A 31 14.03 21.96 12.02
N ARG A 32 13.07 22.77 11.63
CA ARG A 32 12.89 23.36 10.29
C ARG A 32 12.76 22.27 9.22
N CYS A 33 13.80 22.12 8.37
CA CYS A 33 13.86 21.11 7.30
C CYS A 33 14.53 19.79 7.75
N GLY A 34 14.84 19.66 9.05
CA GLY A 34 15.43 18.46 9.63
C GLY A 34 16.96 18.44 9.60
N ASN A 35 17.52 17.29 9.90
CA ASN A 35 18.94 17.00 9.98
C ASN A 35 19.40 16.08 8.84
N ALA A 36 20.70 15.75 8.83
CA ALA A 36 21.21 14.71 7.93
C ALA A 36 20.52 13.38 8.21
N ASN A 37 19.94 12.77 7.18
CA ASN A 37 19.14 11.55 7.31
C ASN A 37 20.06 10.32 7.42
N LEU A 38 20.07 9.68 8.59
CA LEU A 38 20.83 8.45 8.82
C LEU A 38 20.35 7.29 7.96
N VAL A 39 19.08 7.27 7.58
CA VAL A 39 18.50 6.25 6.68
C VAL A 39 19.15 6.29 5.29
N SER A 40 19.63 7.45 4.86
CA SER A 40 20.41 7.59 3.62
C SER A 40 21.91 7.45 3.83
N LEU A 41 22.44 7.99 4.94
CA LEU A 41 23.87 7.99 5.22
C LEU A 41 24.43 6.59 5.49
N ILE A 42 23.80 5.82 6.37
CA ILE A 42 24.28 4.51 6.79
C ILE A 42 24.44 3.56 5.59
N PRO A 43 23.40 3.29 4.77
CA PRO A 43 23.55 2.39 3.64
C PRO A 43 24.50 2.94 2.56
N THR A 44 24.59 4.27 2.40
CA THR A 44 25.55 4.86 1.46
C THR A 44 26.98 4.60 1.89
N LEU A 45 27.28 4.74 3.18
CA LEU A 45 28.64 4.48 3.70
C LEU A 45 29.01 3.00 3.63
N LEU A 46 28.06 2.09 3.85
CA LEU A 46 28.31 0.65 3.93
C LEU A 46 28.25 -0.07 2.59
N LEU A 47 27.44 0.43 1.61
CA LEU A 47 27.19 -0.29 0.37
C LEU A 47 27.83 0.36 -0.86
N LYS A 48 28.21 1.64 -0.81
CA LYS A 48 28.83 2.29 -1.98
C LYS A 48 30.34 2.10 -1.96
N PRO A 49 30.93 1.50 -3.01
CA PRO A 49 32.39 1.17 -3.05
C PRO A 49 33.31 2.31 -2.63
N ARG A 50 32.97 3.54 -3.09
CA ARG A 50 33.73 4.75 -2.75
C ARG A 50 33.93 4.97 -1.24
N TYR A 51 32.98 4.51 -0.42
CA TYR A 51 33.01 4.63 1.04
C TYR A 51 33.34 3.31 1.70
N ALA A 52 32.67 2.23 1.33
CA ALA A 52 32.82 0.92 1.94
C ALA A 52 34.24 0.35 1.83
N GLU A 53 34.97 0.67 0.76
CA GLU A 53 36.37 0.24 0.57
C GLU A 53 37.39 1.09 1.37
N ASN A 54 36.99 2.26 1.86
CA ASN A 54 37.89 3.22 2.46
C ASN A 54 37.59 3.56 3.92
N PHE A 55 36.44 3.16 4.43
CA PHE A 55 35.98 3.52 5.77
C PHE A 55 35.28 2.34 6.43
N GLU A 56 35.49 2.18 7.72
CA GLU A 56 34.75 1.29 8.59
C GLU A 56 33.67 2.09 9.35
N ALA A 57 32.45 1.57 9.45
CA ALA A 57 31.40 2.12 10.27
C ALA A 57 31.11 1.16 11.44
N GLY A 58 30.67 1.71 12.57
CA GLY A 58 30.29 0.91 13.74
C GLY A 58 28.98 0.13 13.61
N ILE A 59 28.56 -0.16 12.39
CA ILE A 59 27.33 -0.90 12.05
C ILE A 59 27.69 -1.97 11.02
N ASP A 60 27.37 -3.21 11.31
CA ASP A 60 27.60 -4.32 10.39
C ASP A 60 26.57 -4.30 9.24
N VAL A 61 27.03 -4.62 8.03
CA VAL A 61 26.16 -4.69 6.83
C VAL A 61 24.99 -5.65 7.02
N GLU A 62 25.19 -6.71 7.78
CA GLU A 62 24.18 -7.72 8.13
C GLU A 62 22.98 -7.16 8.90
N ASN A 63 23.16 -6.01 9.56
CA ASN A 63 22.09 -5.31 10.30
C ASN A 63 21.29 -4.33 9.43
N LEU A 64 21.75 -4.01 8.22
CA LEU A 64 21.06 -3.06 7.33
C LEU A 64 19.61 -3.46 6.97
N PRO A 65 19.22 -4.74 6.84
CA PRO A 65 17.82 -5.09 6.60
C PRO A 65 16.86 -4.59 7.67
N ALA A 66 17.30 -4.30 8.88
CA ALA A 66 16.48 -3.69 9.94
C ALA A 66 16.12 -2.21 9.66
N LEU A 67 16.85 -1.54 8.75
CA LEU A 67 16.76 -0.09 8.54
C LEU A 67 15.37 0.38 8.18
N ARG A 68 14.67 -0.35 7.31
CA ARG A 68 13.28 -0.05 6.93
C ARG A 68 12.33 -0.15 8.14
N GLY A 69 12.48 -1.19 8.96
CA GLY A 69 11.69 -1.36 10.18
C GLY A 69 11.90 -0.22 11.17
N VAL A 70 13.14 0.22 11.36
CA VAL A 70 13.48 1.36 12.24
C VAL A 70 12.89 2.67 11.71
N SER A 71 12.96 2.90 10.40
CA SER A 71 12.36 4.07 9.75
C SER A 71 10.84 4.12 9.97
N ASN A 72 10.15 3.02 9.70
CA ASN A 72 8.70 2.92 9.86
C ASN A 72 8.27 3.04 11.33
N LEU A 73 9.00 2.43 12.25
CA LEU A 73 8.72 2.55 13.69
C LEU A 73 8.78 4.01 14.16
N LEU A 74 9.75 4.79 13.70
CA LEU A 74 9.81 6.21 14.07
C LEU A 74 8.60 6.97 13.54
N ASP A 75 8.21 6.73 12.30
CA ASP A 75 7.04 7.39 11.71
C ASP A 75 5.75 7.00 12.46
N GLU A 76 5.62 5.75 12.87
CA GLU A 76 4.51 5.27 13.70
C GLU A 76 4.47 5.99 15.06
N LEU A 77 5.60 6.05 15.77
CA LEU A 77 5.71 6.75 17.06
C LEU A 77 5.38 8.25 16.96
N LEU A 78 5.65 8.85 15.80
CA LEU A 78 5.34 10.26 15.51
C LEU A 78 3.93 10.47 14.93
N ASN A 79 3.16 9.40 14.75
CA ASN A 79 1.88 9.40 14.04
C ASN A 79 1.96 10.04 12.65
N LYS A 80 3.02 9.73 11.91
CA LYS A 80 3.27 10.19 10.54
C LYS A 80 3.12 9.04 9.56
N THR A 81 2.56 9.33 8.41
CA THR A 81 2.60 8.37 7.29
C THR A 81 4.04 8.26 6.78
N PRO A 82 4.61 7.04 6.66
CA PRO A 82 5.93 6.85 6.09
C PRO A 82 6.06 7.47 4.69
N ASP A 83 7.18 8.14 4.43
CA ASP A 83 7.46 8.65 3.09
C ASP A 83 7.75 7.50 2.15
N ARG A 84 6.81 7.22 1.25
CA ARG A 84 6.95 6.14 0.27
C ARG A 84 8.11 6.33 -0.70
N HIS A 85 8.61 7.57 -0.88
CA HIS A 85 9.73 7.91 -1.75
C HIS A 85 11.05 8.09 -0.99
N ALA A 86 11.08 7.83 0.31
CA ALA A 86 12.30 7.91 1.10
C ALA A 86 13.40 7.00 0.48
N PRO A 87 14.61 7.52 0.23
CA PRO A 87 15.69 6.72 -0.31
C PRO A 87 15.94 5.47 0.53
N TYR A 88 16.22 4.35 -0.12
CA TYR A 88 16.48 3.02 0.44
C TYR A 88 15.26 2.34 1.10
N VAL A 89 14.49 3.01 1.95
CA VAL A 89 13.47 2.38 2.81
C VAL A 89 12.04 2.59 2.36
N GLY A 90 11.76 3.61 1.56
CA GLY A 90 10.42 3.92 1.09
C GLY A 90 9.82 2.80 0.25
N ALA A 91 8.52 2.62 0.33
CA ALA A 91 7.81 1.57 -0.41
C ALA A 91 7.97 1.67 -1.94
N SER A 92 8.29 2.87 -2.45
CA SER A 92 8.53 3.13 -3.87
C SER A 92 10.01 3.23 -4.24
N ALA A 93 10.94 3.07 -3.28
CA ALA A 93 12.38 3.27 -3.53
C ALA A 93 12.95 2.31 -4.59
N PHE A 94 12.34 1.12 -4.72
CA PHE A 94 12.69 0.09 -5.71
C PHE A 94 11.45 -0.32 -6.52
N ALA A 95 10.58 0.65 -6.80
CA ALA A 95 9.39 0.43 -7.58
C ALA A 95 9.60 0.87 -9.03
N HIS A 96 9.28 -0.02 -9.96
CA HIS A 96 9.43 0.23 -11.40
C HIS A 96 8.06 0.24 -12.07
N LYS A 97 7.74 1.30 -12.84
CA LYS A 97 6.43 1.53 -13.44
C LYS A 97 6.49 1.55 -14.98
N GLY A 98 7.51 2.13 -15.55
CA GLY A 98 7.65 2.25 -17.02
C GLY A 98 8.03 0.92 -17.66
N GLY A 99 7.37 0.52 -18.76
CA GLY A 99 7.60 -0.75 -19.44
C GLY A 99 9.05 -1.00 -19.87
N ILE A 100 9.79 0.05 -20.30
CA ILE A 100 11.21 -0.04 -20.65
C ILE A 100 12.04 -0.31 -19.39
N HIS A 101 11.75 0.36 -18.27
CA HIS A 101 12.45 0.16 -17.00
C HIS A 101 12.25 -1.25 -16.47
N VAL A 102 11.00 -1.72 -16.48
CA VAL A 102 10.65 -3.08 -16.06
C VAL A 102 11.39 -4.11 -16.91
N SER A 103 11.34 -3.97 -18.24
CA SER A 103 12.05 -4.90 -19.14
C SER A 103 13.55 -4.93 -18.91
N ALA A 104 14.17 -3.80 -18.58
CA ALA A 104 15.60 -3.75 -18.28
C ALA A 104 15.93 -4.38 -16.94
N VAL A 105 15.19 -4.05 -15.88
CA VAL A 105 15.36 -4.60 -14.53
C VAL A 105 15.17 -6.12 -14.49
N MET A 106 14.21 -6.64 -15.26
CA MET A 106 14.00 -8.09 -15.38
C MET A 106 15.15 -8.84 -16.04
N LYS A 107 15.94 -8.15 -16.90
CA LYS A 107 17.13 -8.72 -17.52
C LYS A 107 18.35 -8.56 -16.62
N ASP A 108 18.55 -7.39 -16.08
CA ASP A 108 19.64 -7.03 -15.18
C ASP A 108 19.19 -5.92 -14.22
N PRO A 109 18.93 -6.25 -12.94
CA PRO A 109 18.53 -5.27 -11.93
C PRO A 109 19.49 -4.08 -11.79
N SER A 110 20.77 -4.28 -11.98
CA SER A 110 21.81 -3.24 -11.83
C SER A 110 21.64 -2.07 -12.81
N THR A 111 20.83 -2.23 -13.85
CA THR A 111 20.55 -1.16 -14.83
C THR A 111 19.78 0.02 -14.23
N TYR A 112 18.98 -0.21 -13.18
CA TYR A 112 18.16 0.81 -12.52
C TYR A 112 18.25 0.78 -10.99
N GLU A 113 18.74 -0.31 -10.41
CA GLU A 113 18.86 -0.44 -8.95
C GLU A 113 20.31 -0.21 -8.54
N HIS A 114 20.50 0.80 -7.73
CA HIS A 114 21.82 1.20 -7.29
C HIS A 114 22.39 0.34 -6.14
N VAL A 115 21.56 -0.49 -5.53
CA VAL A 115 21.85 -1.55 -4.55
C VAL A 115 20.74 -2.60 -4.65
N ALA A 116 20.99 -3.83 -4.20
CA ALA A 116 19.94 -4.82 -4.07
C ALA A 116 18.99 -4.42 -2.92
N PRO A 117 17.66 -4.38 -3.14
CA PRO A 117 16.71 -3.88 -2.15
C PRO A 117 16.73 -4.69 -0.85
N GLU A 118 17.00 -5.98 -0.90
CA GLU A 118 17.02 -6.88 0.25
C GLU A 118 18.11 -6.48 1.27
N LEU A 119 19.20 -5.86 0.81
CA LEU A 119 20.28 -5.37 1.67
C LEU A 119 19.83 -4.30 2.67
N VAL A 120 18.73 -3.62 2.39
CA VAL A 120 18.17 -2.55 3.25
C VAL A 120 16.78 -2.89 3.80
N GLY A 121 16.39 -4.17 3.74
CA GLY A 121 15.07 -4.65 4.20
C GLY A 121 13.90 -4.22 3.31
N ASN A 122 14.18 -3.85 2.06
CA ASN A 122 13.17 -3.49 1.07
C ASN A 122 13.00 -4.61 0.03
N GLN A 123 12.11 -4.41 -0.92
CA GLN A 123 11.87 -5.36 -2.00
C GLN A 123 11.61 -4.62 -3.32
N ARG A 124 11.96 -5.26 -4.42
CA ARG A 124 11.57 -4.79 -5.76
C ARG A 124 10.07 -4.91 -5.92
N THR A 125 9.47 -3.87 -6.49
CA THR A 125 8.04 -3.85 -6.79
C THR A 125 7.81 -3.43 -8.24
N ILE A 126 7.08 -4.24 -8.97
CA ILE A 126 6.61 -3.87 -10.31
C ILE A 126 5.20 -3.29 -10.16
N LEU A 127 5.06 -2.02 -10.54
CA LEU A 127 3.79 -1.30 -10.42
C LEU A 127 2.97 -1.47 -11.68
N VAL A 128 1.70 -1.80 -11.53
CA VAL A 128 0.71 -1.82 -12.61
C VAL A 128 0.02 -0.45 -12.63
N SER A 129 0.12 0.26 -13.75
CA SER A 129 -0.42 1.61 -13.89
C SER A 129 -0.90 1.90 -15.31
N ASP A 130 -1.43 3.10 -15.53
CA ASP A 130 -1.83 3.61 -16.84
C ASP A 130 -0.69 3.57 -17.90
N GLN A 131 0.57 3.64 -17.46
CA GLN A 131 1.77 3.50 -18.29
C GLN A 131 2.27 2.05 -18.39
N ALA A 132 1.64 1.11 -17.67
CA ALA A 132 2.03 -0.29 -17.67
C ALA A 132 1.77 -0.94 -19.04
N GLY A 133 2.74 -1.74 -19.46
CA GLY A 133 2.58 -2.66 -20.59
C GLY A 133 2.06 -4.03 -20.14
N LYS A 134 1.77 -4.90 -21.12
CA LYS A 134 1.36 -6.29 -20.88
C LYS A 134 2.36 -7.05 -19.97
N SER A 135 3.66 -6.75 -20.12
CA SER A 135 4.71 -7.36 -19.29
C SER A 135 4.55 -7.12 -17.78
N ASN A 136 4.08 -5.93 -17.39
CA ASN A 136 3.88 -5.61 -15.97
C ASN A 136 2.69 -6.37 -15.38
N VAL A 137 1.62 -6.57 -16.16
CA VAL A 137 0.47 -7.38 -15.75
C VAL A 137 0.92 -8.83 -15.54
N VAL A 138 1.65 -9.38 -16.52
CA VAL A 138 2.19 -10.76 -16.47
C VAL A 138 3.11 -10.96 -15.25
N ASP A 139 4.02 -10.02 -15.01
CA ASP A 139 4.94 -10.09 -13.86
C ASP A 139 4.18 -10.02 -12.53
N ARG A 140 3.17 -9.15 -12.44
CA ARG A 140 2.34 -9.02 -11.25
C ARG A 140 1.53 -10.28 -10.95
N LEU A 141 0.90 -10.89 -11.97
CA LEU A 141 0.17 -12.17 -11.85
C LEU A 141 1.10 -13.30 -11.42
N THR A 142 2.31 -13.35 -11.98
CA THR A 142 3.33 -14.34 -11.61
C THR A 142 3.75 -14.18 -10.16
N SER A 143 3.99 -12.94 -9.71
CA SER A 143 4.37 -12.63 -8.33
C SER A 143 3.27 -12.94 -7.32
N ALA A 144 2.01 -12.80 -7.72
CA ALA A 144 0.83 -13.16 -6.92
C ALA A 144 0.55 -14.69 -6.92
N GLY A 145 1.28 -15.47 -7.72
CA GLY A 145 1.07 -16.91 -7.83
C GLY A 145 -0.23 -17.31 -8.56
N ILE A 146 -0.82 -16.37 -9.32
CA ILE A 146 -2.05 -16.61 -10.08
C ILE A 146 -1.69 -17.38 -11.36
N ALA A 147 -2.40 -18.48 -11.61
CA ALA A 147 -2.23 -19.27 -12.82
C ALA A 147 -2.87 -18.57 -14.02
N PHE A 148 -2.12 -18.40 -15.11
CA PHE A 148 -2.61 -17.77 -16.34
C PHE A 148 -1.82 -18.25 -17.56
N ASP A 149 -2.40 -18.09 -18.75
CA ASP A 149 -1.67 -18.20 -20.02
C ASP A 149 -1.29 -16.76 -20.48
N ALA A 150 -0.01 -16.52 -20.75
CA ALA A 150 0.46 -15.22 -21.24
C ALA A 150 -0.13 -14.84 -22.63
N ALA A 151 -0.67 -15.80 -23.37
CA ALA A 151 -1.40 -15.59 -24.61
C ALA A 151 -2.89 -15.33 -24.41
N ASP A 152 -3.42 -15.46 -23.19
CA ASP A 152 -4.83 -15.28 -22.89
C ASP A 152 -5.26 -13.83 -23.19
N PRO A 153 -6.34 -13.63 -23.97
CA PRO A 153 -6.92 -12.31 -24.19
C PRO A 153 -7.32 -11.55 -22.90
N ALA A 154 -7.59 -12.27 -21.81
CA ALA A 154 -7.88 -11.70 -20.49
C ALA A 154 -6.78 -10.74 -20.01
N ILE A 155 -5.51 -10.99 -20.35
CA ILE A 155 -4.39 -10.11 -19.98
C ILE A 155 -4.57 -8.69 -20.56
N GLU A 156 -5.06 -8.57 -21.81
CA GLU A 156 -5.33 -7.26 -22.41
C GLU A 156 -6.58 -6.59 -21.80
N HIS A 157 -7.56 -7.38 -21.38
CA HIS A 157 -8.74 -6.87 -20.68
C HIS A 157 -8.35 -6.33 -19.31
N ILE A 158 -7.55 -7.06 -18.52
CA ILE A 158 -6.99 -6.63 -17.24
C ILE A 158 -6.24 -5.30 -17.41
N LEU A 159 -5.32 -5.23 -18.39
CA LEU A 159 -4.55 -4.01 -18.65
C LEU A 159 -5.45 -2.81 -18.99
N ARG A 160 -6.48 -3.03 -19.79
CA ARG A 160 -7.43 -1.98 -20.18
C ARG A 160 -8.24 -1.49 -18.99
N GLU A 161 -8.75 -2.40 -18.16
CA GLU A 161 -9.53 -2.04 -16.98
C GLU A 161 -8.65 -1.34 -15.93
N VAL A 162 -7.43 -1.80 -15.70
CA VAL A 162 -6.48 -1.11 -14.82
C VAL A 162 -6.27 0.34 -15.28
N LYS A 163 -6.03 0.57 -16.58
CA LYS A 163 -5.87 1.92 -17.12
C LYS A 163 -7.11 2.78 -16.94
N GLN A 164 -8.30 2.22 -17.18
CA GLN A 164 -9.55 2.92 -16.98
C GLN A 164 -9.75 3.28 -15.50
N LYS A 165 -9.63 2.33 -14.60
CA LYS A 165 -9.77 2.52 -13.15
C LYS A 165 -8.78 3.56 -12.63
N GLU A 166 -7.53 3.54 -13.08
CA GLU A 166 -6.53 4.55 -12.69
C GLU A 166 -6.90 5.95 -13.19
N SER A 167 -7.51 6.08 -14.36
CA SER A 167 -8.04 7.36 -14.85
C SER A 167 -9.21 7.89 -14.00
N GLU A 168 -9.96 7.01 -13.36
CA GLU A 168 -11.05 7.31 -12.43
C GLU A 168 -10.55 7.64 -11.02
N GLY A 169 -9.25 7.42 -10.74
CA GLY A 169 -8.64 7.76 -9.46
C GLY A 169 -8.17 6.57 -8.63
N TYR A 170 -8.31 5.34 -9.09
CA TYR A 170 -7.70 4.18 -8.44
C TYR A 170 -6.17 4.27 -8.47
N SER A 171 -5.52 3.57 -7.59
CA SER A 171 -4.08 3.35 -7.62
C SER A 171 -3.79 1.98 -7.05
N TYR A 172 -3.37 1.08 -7.90
CA TYR A 172 -3.03 -0.29 -7.50
C TYR A 172 -1.63 -0.39 -6.88
N ASP A 173 -0.96 0.74 -6.67
CA ASP A 173 0.33 0.81 -6.00
C ASP A 173 0.16 0.50 -4.50
N GLY A 174 0.64 -0.66 -4.07
CA GLY A 174 0.55 -1.10 -2.68
C GLY A 174 -0.82 -1.61 -2.22
N VAL A 175 -1.77 -1.82 -3.14
CA VAL A 175 -3.08 -2.43 -2.90
C VAL A 175 -3.22 -3.72 -3.74
N GLY A 176 -2.37 -4.69 -3.42
CA GLY A 176 -2.25 -5.94 -4.19
C GLY A 176 -3.56 -6.70 -4.31
N ALA A 177 -4.34 -6.80 -3.22
CA ALA A 177 -5.55 -7.61 -3.19
C ALA A 177 -6.62 -7.15 -4.20
N SER A 178 -6.92 -5.84 -4.30
CA SER A 178 -7.89 -5.37 -5.31
C SER A 178 -7.43 -5.60 -6.75
N PHE A 179 -6.11 -5.53 -7.02
CA PHE A 179 -5.59 -5.90 -8.34
C PHE A 179 -5.75 -7.40 -8.60
N GLU A 180 -5.44 -8.24 -7.62
CA GLU A 180 -5.56 -9.70 -7.72
C GLU A 180 -7.00 -10.13 -7.95
N LEU A 181 -7.96 -9.54 -7.22
CA LEU A 181 -9.39 -9.78 -7.43
C LEU A 181 -9.86 -9.36 -8.82
N LEU A 182 -9.46 -8.18 -9.29
CA LEU A 182 -9.75 -7.73 -10.65
C LEU A 182 -9.22 -8.73 -11.68
N ALA A 183 -7.99 -9.19 -11.51
CA ALA A 183 -7.38 -10.15 -12.41
C ALA A 183 -8.09 -11.51 -12.39
N LEU A 184 -8.39 -12.04 -11.20
CA LEU A 184 -9.10 -13.32 -11.03
C LEU A 184 -10.51 -13.28 -11.63
N ARG A 185 -11.22 -12.14 -11.55
CA ARG A 185 -12.53 -11.95 -12.22
C ARG A 185 -12.39 -12.09 -13.73
N HIS A 186 -11.41 -11.42 -14.35
CA HIS A 186 -11.18 -11.51 -15.80
C HIS A 186 -10.72 -12.89 -16.27
N LEU A 187 -9.98 -13.62 -15.44
CA LEU A 187 -9.54 -14.98 -15.70
C LEU A 187 -10.63 -16.03 -15.42
N GLY A 188 -11.79 -15.63 -14.89
CA GLY A 188 -12.85 -16.55 -14.50
C GLY A 188 -12.46 -17.49 -13.35
N GLN A 189 -11.51 -17.09 -12.51
CA GLN A 189 -10.98 -17.87 -11.41
C GLN A 189 -11.47 -17.40 -10.04
N LEU A 190 -12.24 -16.28 -9.97
CA LEU A 190 -12.82 -15.80 -8.73
C LEU A 190 -14.16 -16.51 -8.49
N PRO A 191 -14.30 -17.27 -7.39
CA PRO A 191 -15.60 -17.81 -7.00
C PRO A 191 -16.58 -16.70 -6.62
N GLU A 192 -17.85 -16.88 -6.90
CA GLU A 192 -18.92 -16.02 -6.38
C GLU A 192 -19.19 -16.42 -4.92
N PHE A 193 -18.82 -15.57 -3.97
CA PHE A 193 -19.04 -15.80 -2.55
C PHE A 193 -20.38 -15.25 -2.09
N PHE A 194 -20.65 -14.00 -2.41
CA PHE A 194 -21.89 -13.27 -2.13
C PHE A 194 -21.95 -12.00 -2.97
N ASP A 195 -23.14 -11.45 -3.12
CA ASP A 195 -23.38 -10.15 -3.72
C ASP A 195 -24.14 -9.23 -2.77
N VAL A 196 -23.94 -7.91 -2.91
CA VAL A 196 -24.69 -6.89 -2.18
C VAL A 196 -25.81 -6.36 -3.08
N GLU A 197 -27.04 -6.78 -2.83
CA GLU A 197 -28.22 -6.33 -3.60
C GLU A 197 -28.63 -4.89 -3.24
N ALA A 198 -28.60 -4.57 -1.94
CA ALA A 198 -28.92 -3.24 -1.44
C ALA A 198 -28.24 -2.95 -0.11
N TYR A 199 -28.07 -1.66 0.18
CA TYR A 199 -27.64 -1.22 1.50
C TYR A 199 -28.25 0.14 1.88
N GLU A 200 -28.42 0.35 3.19
CA GLU A 200 -28.84 1.60 3.79
C GLU A 200 -27.92 1.93 4.96
N VAL A 201 -27.46 3.18 5.03
CA VAL A 201 -26.68 3.68 6.17
C VAL A 201 -27.36 4.91 6.75
N ASN A 202 -27.74 4.83 8.02
CA ASN A 202 -28.35 5.92 8.75
C ASN A 202 -27.40 6.42 9.84
N VAL A 203 -27.12 7.73 9.85
CA VAL A 203 -26.34 8.39 10.88
C VAL A 203 -27.25 9.37 11.62
N SER A 204 -27.41 9.17 12.91
CA SER A 204 -28.23 10.02 13.79
C SER A 204 -27.37 10.61 14.90
N ASN A 205 -27.62 11.86 15.25
CA ASN A 205 -26.99 12.52 16.39
C ASN A 205 -28.07 13.00 17.36
N ASP A 206 -28.00 12.52 18.60
CA ASP A 206 -28.85 12.96 19.70
C ASP A 206 -27.96 13.68 20.73
N PRO A 207 -28.28 14.93 21.14
CA PRO A 207 -27.46 15.68 22.09
C PRO A 207 -27.24 14.97 23.44
N ALA A 208 -28.15 14.08 23.85
CA ALA A 208 -28.07 13.33 25.11
C ALA A 208 -27.38 11.96 24.95
N ARG A 209 -27.44 11.36 23.74
CA ARG A 209 -26.98 9.99 23.47
C ARG A 209 -25.75 9.93 22.54
N GLY A 210 -25.37 11.06 21.94
CA GLY A 210 -24.28 11.16 20.97
C GLY A 210 -24.64 10.66 19.57
N THR A 211 -23.63 10.51 18.75
CA THR A 211 -23.76 10.05 17.36
C THR A 211 -23.82 8.52 17.31
N ARG A 212 -24.77 8.00 16.54
CA ARG A 212 -24.91 6.56 16.28
C ARG A 212 -25.11 6.33 14.78
N SER A 213 -24.44 5.31 14.27
CA SER A 213 -24.62 4.85 12.89
C SER A 213 -25.22 3.45 12.89
N VAL A 214 -26.17 3.21 11.97
CA VAL A 214 -26.76 1.90 11.73
C VAL A 214 -26.73 1.64 10.24
N ALA A 215 -26.22 0.47 9.85
CA ALA A 215 -26.23 0.00 8.47
C ALA A 215 -27.11 -1.24 8.35
N LYS A 216 -27.80 -1.36 7.23
CA LYS A 216 -28.52 -2.56 6.81
C LYS A 216 -28.01 -2.98 5.44
N LEU A 217 -27.85 -4.27 5.24
CA LEU A 217 -27.41 -4.87 3.99
C LEU A 217 -28.40 -5.97 3.59
N ALA A 218 -28.73 -6.03 2.30
CA ALA A 218 -29.35 -7.18 1.68
C ALA A 218 -28.25 -7.90 0.86
N LEU A 219 -27.85 -9.08 1.32
CA LEU A 219 -26.81 -9.91 0.71
C LEU A 219 -27.46 -11.08 -0.01
N VAL A 220 -26.94 -11.44 -1.19
CA VAL A 220 -27.29 -12.69 -1.86
C VAL A 220 -26.16 -13.68 -1.61
N ILE A 221 -26.44 -14.75 -0.87
CA ILE A 221 -25.48 -15.80 -0.52
C ILE A 221 -26.08 -17.14 -0.95
N ASP A 222 -25.37 -17.86 -1.82
CA ASP A 222 -25.84 -19.15 -2.37
C ASP A 222 -27.25 -19.05 -3.04
N GLY A 223 -27.58 -17.87 -3.63
CA GLY A 223 -28.84 -17.61 -4.29
C GLY A 223 -29.99 -17.25 -3.35
N GLU A 224 -29.75 -17.09 -2.06
CA GLU A 224 -30.74 -16.63 -1.07
C GLU A 224 -30.43 -15.22 -0.58
N THR A 225 -31.45 -14.36 -0.51
CA THR A 225 -31.30 -13.02 0.07
C THR A 225 -31.29 -13.10 1.60
N VAL A 226 -30.27 -12.51 2.21
CA VAL A 226 -30.08 -12.41 3.66
C VAL A 226 -30.04 -10.94 4.06
N GLU A 227 -30.94 -10.52 4.95
CA GLU A 227 -30.92 -9.18 5.52
C GLU A 227 -30.07 -9.16 6.78
N THR A 228 -29.06 -8.28 6.82
CA THR A 228 -28.19 -8.09 7.96
C THR A 228 -28.25 -6.63 8.45
N GLN A 229 -27.91 -6.43 9.73
CA GLN A 229 -27.85 -5.11 10.33
C GLN A 229 -26.66 -5.02 11.27
N GLY A 230 -25.96 -3.89 11.21
CA GLY A 230 -24.85 -3.54 12.11
C GLY A 230 -25.03 -2.14 12.68
N ALA A 231 -24.48 -1.93 13.88
CA ALA A 231 -24.43 -0.62 14.52
C ALA A 231 -23.01 -0.31 14.93
N GLY A 232 -22.59 0.95 14.77
CA GLY A 232 -21.24 1.37 15.05
C GLY A 232 -21.12 2.85 15.41
N ASN A 233 -19.90 3.26 15.73
CA ASN A 233 -19.55 4.65 16.05
C ASN A 233 -19.47 5.55 14.80
N GLY A 234 -19.46 4.96 13.60
CA GLY A 234 -19.46 5.65 12.32
C GLY A 234 -20.07 4.79 11.21
N PRO A 235 -20.35 5.37 10.02
CA PRO A 235 -21.03 4.68 8.93
C PRO A 235 -20.24 3.45 8.44
N ILE A 236 -18.93 3.52 8.39
CA ILE A 236 -18.07 2.45 7.88
C ILE A 236 -18.00 1.30 8.88
N ASN A 237 -17.87 1.61 10.17
CA ASN A 237 -17.90 0.59 11.21
C ASN A 237 -19.29 -0.11 11.27
N ALA A 238 -20.37 0.62 11.06
CA ALA A 238 -21.72 0.03 10.97
C ALA A 238 -21.85 -0.91 9.77
N LEU A 239 -21.29 -0.53 8.60
CA LEU A 239 -21.25 -1.38 7.40
C LEU A 239 -20.42 -2.65 7.62
N ASP A 240 -19.22 -2.54 8.21
CA ASP A 240 -18.39 -3.69 8.53
C ASP A 240 -19.09 -4.66 9.50
N MET A 241 -19.76 -4.12 10.54
CA MET A 241 -20.54 -4.92 11.47
C MET A 241 -21.77 -5.59 10.80
N ALA A 242 -22.44 -4.91 9.86
CA ALA A 242 -23.54 -5.48 9.12
C ALA A 242 -23.06 -6.59 8.17
N LEU A 243 -21.94 -6.38 7.48
CA LEU A 243 -21.35 -7.36 6.57
C LEU A 243 -20.94 -8.65 7.32
N ARG A 244 -20.37 -8.51 8.53
CA ARG A 244 -19.95 -9.63 9.39
C ARG A 244 -21.11 -10.35 10.09
N ALA A 245 -22.31 -9.75 10.16
CA ALA A 245 -23.40 -10.25 11.01
C ALA A 245 -23.92 -11.63 10.58
N ASP A 246 -23.96 -11.91 9.27
CA ASP A 246 -24.35 -13.23 8.75
C ASP A 246 -23.79 -13.45 7.35
N LEU A 247 -22.61 -14.03 7.25
CA LEU A 247 -22.02 -14.55 6.00
C LEU A 247 -22.08 -16.07 5.93
N ARG A 248 -22.91 -16.69 6.78
CA ARG A 248 -23.17 -18.14 6.81
C ARG A 248 -21.88 -18.97 6.82
N ARG A 249 -21.66 -19.81 5.82
CA ARG A 249 -20.47 -20.67 5.73
C ARG A 249 -19.15 -19.91 5.59
N TYR A 250 -19.20 -18.63 5.21
CA TYR A 250 -18.00 -17.81 5.07
C TYR A 250 -17.61 -17.07 6.37
N ALA A 251 -18.44 -17.10 7.41
CA ALA A 251 -18.19 -16.41 8.68
C ALA A 251 -16.83 -16.80 9.30
N VAL A 252 -16.44 -18.07 9.19
CA VAL A 252 -15.17 -18.57 9.74
C VAL A 252 -13.94 -17.83 9.18
N PHE A 253 -13.96 -17.40 7.93
CA PHE A 253 -12.85 -16.66 7.34
C PHE A 253 -12.81 -15.20 7.76
N ILE A 254 -13.96 -14.65 8.11
CA ILE A 254 -14.15 -13.24 8.45
C ILE A 254 -13.93 -12.98 9.94
N ASP A 255 -14.24 -13.95 10.77
CA ASP A 255 -14.01 -13.86 12.22
C ASP A 255 -12.51 -13.71 12.55
N GLU A 256 -11.63 -14.29 11.73
CA GLU A 256 -10.17 -14.16 11.85
C GLU A 256 -9.62 -12.84 11.27
N MET A 257 -10.45 -12.09 10.51
CA MET A 257 -10.02 -10.87 9.83
C MET A 257 -10.32 -9.63 10.68
N ARG A 258 -9.35 -8.73 10.80
CA ARG A 258 -9.52 -7.41 11.42
C ARG A 258 -9.04 -6.30 10.48
N LEU A 259 -9.74 -5.18 10.51
CA LEU A 259 -9.33 -3.95 9.87
C LEU A 259 -8.21 -3.32 10.71
N VAL A 260 -7.05 -3.06 10.10
CA VAL A 260 -5.85 -2.52 10.77
C VAL A 260 -5.70 -1.03 10.48
N ASP A 261 -5.97 -0.61 9.23
CA ASP A 261 -5.80 0.77 8.82
C ASP A 261 -6.91 1.17 7.83
N PHE A 262 -7.35 2.42 7.94
CA PHE A 262 -8.38 3.02 7.08
C PHE A 262 -7.93 4.40 6.67
N LYS A 263 -7.63 4.58 5.38
CA LYS A 263 -7.15 5.85 4.81
C LYS A 263 -8.11 6.40 3.80
N VAL A 264 -8.41 7.69 3.93
CA VAL A 264 -9.25 8.44 3.01
C VAL A 264 -8.42 9.53 2.37
N ARG A 265 -8.50 9.63 1.04
CA ARG A 265 -7.84 10.69 0.29
C ARG A 265 -8.82 11.33 -0.69
N ILE A 266 -8.93 12.64 -0.64
CA ILE A 266 -9.65 13.43 -1.62
C ILE A 266 -8.72 13.64 -2.82
N LEU A 267 -9.19 13.32 -4.02
CA LEU A 267 -8.38 13.33 -5.24
C LEU A 267 -8.44 14.67 -6.00
N ASN A 268 -9.56 15.36 -5.90
CA ASN A 268 -9.80 16.65 -6.53
C ASN A 268 -10.53 17.61 -5.56
N SER A 269 -10.55 18.88 -5.86
CA SER A 269 -11.21 19.89 -5.01
C SER A 269 -12.70 20.04 -5.35
N GLY A 270 -13.51 20.43 -4.36
CA GLY A 270 -14.94 20.73 -4.49
C GLY A 270 -15.82 19.82 -3.63
N THR A 271 -17.11 20.12 -3.61
CA THR A 271 -18.10 19.35 -2.83
C THR A 271 -18.44 17.99 -3.45
N GLU A 272 -18.16 17.81 -4.75
CA GLU A 272 -18.31 16.57 -5.51
C GLU A 272 -16.97 15.87 -5.72
N ALA A 273 -16.01 16.14 -4.82
CA ALA A 273 -14.66 15.59 -4.91
C ALA A 273 -14.68 14.05 -4.85
N VAL A 274 -13.96 13.45 -5.77
CA VAL A 274 -13.76 11.99 -5.78
C VAL A 274 -12.90 11.60 -4.58
N THR A 275 -13.36 10.63 -3.84
CA THR A 275 -12.72 10.10 -2.65
C THR A 275 -12.16 8.72 -2.94
N ARG A 276 -10.90 8.53 -2.62
CA ARG A 276 -10.22 7.23 -2.60
C ARG A 276 -10.15 6.74 -1.17
N VAL A 277 -10.61 5.53 -0.95
CA VAL A 277 -10.49 4.81 0.33
C VAL A 277 -9.55 3.64 0.14
N THR A 278 -8.62 3.47 1.07
CA THR A 278 -7.75 2.30 1.15
C THR A 278 -7.93 1.66 2.52
N ILE A 279 -8.18 0.36 2.54
CA ILE A 279 -8.31 -0.44 3.75
C ILE A 279 -7.14 -1.41 3.82
N GLU A 280 -6.53 -1.52 4.99
CA GLU A 280 -5.60 -2.58 5.32
C GLU A 280 -6.26 -3.53 6.30
N SER A 281 -6.35 -4.79 5.92
CA SER A 281 -6.87 -5.88 6.73
C SER A 281 -5.75 -6.86 7.09
N MET A 282 -5.90 -7.58 8.20
CA MET A 282 -4.95 -8.57 8.68
C MET A 282 -5.70 -9.74 9.28
N ASP A 283 -5.20 -10.96 9.05
CA ASP A 283 -5.69 -12.17 9.71
C ASP A 283 -4.92 -12.49 11.00
N ASP A 284 -5.38 -13.51 11.71
CA ASP A 284 -4.76 -13.97 12.96
C ASP A 284 -3.37 -14.60 12.76
N ALA A 285 -3.02 -15.01 11.53
CA ALA A 285 -1.69 -15.47 11.17
C ALA A 285 -0.71 -14.33 10.90
N GLY A 286 -1.16 -13.06 10.96
CA GLY A 286 -0.36 -11.86 10.71
C GLY A 286 -0.16 -11.54 9.22
N ARG A 287 -0.90 -12.19 8.32
CA ARG A 287 -0.89 -11.84 6.90
C ARG A 287 -1.74 -10.59 6.70
N SER A 288 -1.21 -9.58 6.02
CA SER A 288 -1.95 -8.35 5.72
C SER A 288 -2.16 -8.17 4.23
N TRP A 289 -3.28 -7.54 3.87
CA TRP A 289 -3.61 -7.17 2.49
C TRP A 289 -4.28 -5.81 2.46
N ARG A 290 -4.21 -5.15 1.30
CA ARG A 290 -4.80 -3.83 1.09
C ARG A 290 -5.75 -3.84 -0.08
N THR A 291 -6.88 -3.17 0.12
CA THR A 291 -7.95 -2.99 -0.85
C THR A 291 -8.27 -1.51 -1.06
N ILE A 292 -8.94 -1.21 -2.17
CA ILE A 292 -9.19 0.16 -2.60
C ILE A 292 -10.62 0.31 -3.15
N GLY A 293 -11.26 1.42 -2.81
CA GLY A 293 -12.49 1.86 -3.46
C GLY A 293 -12.42 3.34 -3.81
N VAL A 294 -13.07 3.74 -4.89
CA VAL A 294 -13.05 5.11 -5.40
C VAL A 294 -14.43 5.56 -5.83
N ASN A 295 -14.96 6.59 -5.18
CA ASN A 295 -16.25 7.16 -5.51
C ASN A 295 -16.35 8.60 -5.00
N ALA A 296 -17.23 9.42 -5.58
CA ALA A 296 -17.57 10.73 -5.03
C ALA A 296 -18.28 10.62 -3.65
N ASN A 297 -18.99 9.52 -3.41
CA ASN A 297 -19.56 9.21 -2.10
C ASN A 297 -18.60 8.33 -1.29
N ILE A 298 -18.10 8.86 -0.17
CA ILE A 298 -17.17 8.16 0.72
C ILE A 298 -17.73 6.83 1.25
N VAL A 299 -19.04 6.72 1.46
CA VAL A 299 -19.66 5.49 1.95
C VAL A 299 -19.59 4.41 0.88
N VAL A 300 -19.86 4.77 -0.39
CA VAL A 300 -19.73 3.86 -1.54
C VAL A 300 -18.27 3.41 -1.71
N ALA A 301 -17.32 4.35 -1.73
CA ALA A 301 -15.90 4.03 -1.85
C ALA A 301 -15.42 3.11 -0.71
N SER A 302 -15.93 3.35 0.51
CA SER A 302 -15.57 2.51 1.66
C SER A 302 -16.18 1.12 1.60
N LEU A 303 -17.44 1.01 1.16
CA LEU A 303 -18.09 -0.29 0.98
C LEU A 303 -17.37 -1.11 -0.09
N GLU A 304 -17.01 -0.49 -1.23
CA GLU A 304 -16.25 -1.16 -2.29
C GLU A 304 -14.92 -1.73 -1.75
N ALA A 305 -14.17 -0.92 -1.00
CA ALA A 305 -12.92 -1.38 -0.40
C ALA A 305 -13.13 -2.48 0.67
N LEU A 306 -14.23 -2.42 1.44
CA LEU A 306 -14.61 -3.45 2.42
C LEU A 306 -14.98 -4.78 1.74
N LEU A 307 -15.74 -4.72 0.65
CA LEU A 307 -16.17 -5.91 -0.10
C LEU A 307 -14.96 -6.64 -0.73
N ASP A 308 -13.99 -5.87 -1.23
CA ASP A 308 -12.75 -6.45 -1.74
C ASP A 308 -11.87 -7.00 -0.59
N ALA A 309 -12.05 -6.55 0.65
CA ALA A 309 -11.25 -7.00 1.80
C ALA A 309 -11.74 -8.34 2.37
N VAL A 310 -13.02 -8.61 2.26
CA VAL A 310 -13.73 -9.80 2.75
C VAL A 310 -13.72 -10.91 1.72
#